data_165ecc963688f2bcc663828ec1e1569b
#
_entry.id   165ecc963688f2bcc663828ec1e1569b
#
_cell.length_a   1.000
_cell.length_b   1.000
_cell.length_c   1.000
_cell.angle_alpha   90.00
_cell.angle_beta   90.00
_cell.angle_gamma   90.00
#
_symmetry.space_group_name_H-M   'P 1'
#
loop_
_entity.id
_entity.type
_entity.pdbx_description
1 polymer ?
#
loop_
_entity_poly.entity_id
_entity_poly.type
_entity_poly.pdbx_seq_one_letter_code
_entity_poly.pdbx_strand_id
1 'polypeptide(L)'
;MAACFCLLPSLSAQEIRKYEIGVDASYGFKVDKFKANNYGFDFFGGYRFNDHFSAGAGLSYINFNGRMDLPSGIEDVGIWTDNYSAYRPFVYGRYDFLPNRKWTPFVGVRLGYAFFRNTSLHYTVLATGTAYDPIDMSAYEYLRDLDHTLGVKGNVFGTIDLGVSRHIGTKGGKISFGVFLDFQPVKFTYYKNEQKRINTTIGPKIGVTF
;
A
#
# COMPACT_ATOMS: atom_id res chain seq x y z
N MET A 1 -9.46 28.33 0.98
CA MET A 1 -8.83 27.33 1.87
C MET A 1 -7.31 27.50 1.82
N ALA A 2 -6.77 28.51 2.47
CA ALA A 2 -5.34 28.82 2.45
C ALA A 2 -4.91 29.44 3.78
N ALA A 3 -5.16 28.76 4.89
CA ALA A 3 -4.89 29.33 6.21
C ALA A 3 -4.33 28.33 7.24
N CYS A 4 -3.62 27.28 6.81
CA CYS A 4 -3.10 26.30 7.76
C CYS A 4 -1.55 26.16 7.77
N PHE A 5 -0.80 27.06 7.13
CA PHE A 5 0.67 26.97 7.03
C PHE A 5 1.43 27.94 7.93
N CYS A 6 0.78 28.77 8.74
CA CYS A 6 1.44 29.84 9.49
C CYS A 6 1.65 29.59 10.98
N LEU A 7 1.55 28.36 11.49
CA LEU A 7 1.79 28.04 12.89
C LEU A 7 2.96 27.06 13.10
N LEU A 8 4.04 27.20 12.34
CA LEU A 8 5.30 26.59 12.77
C LEU A 8 5.97 27.59 13.71
N PRO A 9 6.08 27.29 15.01
CA PRO A 9 6.87 28.11 15.92
C PRO A 9 8.30 28.16 15.40
N SER A 10 8.95 29.31 15.57
CA SER A 10 10.39 29.52 15.26
C SER A 10 11.25 28.63 16.17
N LEU A 11 11.32 27.34 15.84
CA LEU A 11 12.23 26.39 16.48
C LEU A 11 13.67 26.76 16.11
N SER A 12 14.55 26.82 17.10
CA SER A 12 15.98 27.06 16.89
C SER A 12 16.55 25.99 15.92
N ALA A 13 17.57 26.35 15.15
CA ALA A 13 18.16 25.46 14.14
C ALA A 13 18.66 24.10 14.68
N GLN A 14 18.82 24.00 16.00
CA GLN A 14 19.28 22.80 16.71
C GLN A 14 18.10 21.87 17.09
N GLU A 15 16.89 22.42 17.28
CA GLU A 15 15.69 21.64 17.55
C GLU A 15 15.07 21.07 16.27
N ILE A 16 15.21 21.75 15.12
CA ILE A 16 14.73 21.27 13.82
C ILE A 16 15.36 19.91 13.42
N ARG A 17 16.54 19.59 13.95
CA ARG A 17 17.19 18.30 13.70
C ARG A 17 16.54 17.09 14.40
N LYS A 18 15.73 17.33 15.42
CA LYS A 18 15.06 16.27 16.18
C LYS A 18 13.75 15.82 15.55
N TYR A 19 13.11 16.66 14.75
CA TYR A 19 11.86 16.34 14.07
C TYR A 19 12.12 16.18 12.59
N GLU A 20 11.48 15.20 11.99
CA GLU A 20 11.53 14.95 10.57
C GLU A 20 10.11 14.86 10.01
N ILE A 21 9.92 15.42 8.82
CA ILE A 21 8.70 15.31 8.03
C ILE A 21 9.12 14.84 6.64
N GLY A 22 8.43 13.87 6.09
CA GLY A 22 8.80 13.33 4.79
C GLY A 22 7.61 12.89 3.95
N VAL A 23 7.92 12.76 2.67
CA VAL A 23 7.03 12.22 1.66
C VAL A 23 7.78 11.19 0.85
N ASP A 24 7.19 10.04 0.64
CA ASP A 24 7.72 8.98 -0.20
C ASP A 24 6.72 8.66 -1.33
N ALA A 25 7.26 8.29 -2.49
CA ALA A 25 6.51 7.67 -3.58
C ALA A 25 7.08 6.28 -3.86
N SER A 26 6.22 5.34 -4.13
CA SER A 26 6.59 3.94 -4.34
C SER A 26 5.83 3.32 -5.50
N TYR A 27 6.49 2.38 -6.19
CA TYR A 27 5.86 1.56 -7.21
C TYR A 27 6.21 0.09 -6.95
N GLY A 28 5.22 -0.74 -6.72
CA GLY A 28 5.37 -2.14 -6.36
C GLY A 28 4.97 -3.09 -7.47
N PHE A 29 5.82 -4.07 -7.70
CA PHE A 29 5.54 -5.23 -8.51
C PHE A 29 5.05 -6.35 -7.60
N LYS A 30 4.01 -7.03 -8.00
CA LYS A 30 3.49 -8.16 -7.24
C LYS A 30 4.36 -9.40 -7.45
N VAL A 31 4.76 -10.01 -6.36
CA VAL A 31 5.58 -11.24 -6.36
C VAL A 31 4.71 -12.49 -6.57
N ASP A 32 3.43 -12.38 -6.29
CA ASP A 32 2.46 -13.47 -6.34
C ASP A 32 1.84 -13.64 -7.75
N LYS A 33 1.16 -14.77 -8.03
CA LYS A 33 0.50 -15.10 -9.31
C LYS A 33 -0.55 -14.08 -9.79
N PHE A 34 -0.87 -13.09 -8.96
CA PHE A 34 -1.82 -12.02 -9.28
C PHE A 34 -1.12 -10.84 -9.95
N LYS A 35 -1.59 -10.47 -11.14
CA LYS A 35 -1.01 -9.44 -12.01
C LYS A 35 -1.36 -7.99 -11.61
N ALA A 36 -1.42 -7.66 -10.33
CA ALA A 36 -1.71 -6.30 -9.92
C ALA A 36 -0.45 -5.60 -9.40
N ASN A 37 0.01 -4.58 -10.10
CA ASN A 37 1.02 -3.66 -9.62
C ASN A 37 0.37 -2.67 -8.65
N ASN A 38 1.17 -2.03 -7.80
CA ASN A 38 0.66 -0.94 -6.97
C ASN A 38 1.52 0.31 -7.10
N TYR A 39 0.91 1.45 -6.81
CA TYR A 39 1.64 2.68 -6.56
C TYR A 39 1.14 3.28 -5.25
N GLY A 40 2.04 3.91 -4.53
CA GLY A 40 1.73 4.47 -3.23
C GLY A 40 2.44 5.79 -2.97
N PHE A 41 1.80 6.57 -2.10
CA PHE A 41 2.35 7.80 -1.55
C PHE A 41 2.24 7.76 -0.04
N ASP A 42 3.35 8.06 0.64
CA ASP A 42 3.41 8.10 2.08
C ASP A 42 3.70 9.54 2.53
N PHE A 43 3.00 9.99 3.55
CA PHE A 43 3.28 11.20 4.28
C PHE A 43 3.55 10.83 5.74
N PHE A 44 4.68 11.26 6.29
CA PHE A 44 5.06 10.87 7.64
C PHE A 44 5.77 11.98 8.39
N GLY A 45 5.69 11.88 9.69
CA GLY A 45 6.43 12.72 10.61
C GLY A 45 6.98 11.92 11.79
N GLY A 46 8.14 12.30 12.30
CA GLY A 46 8.78 11.56 13.36
C GLY A 46 9.79 12.34 14.16
N TYR A 47 10.39 11.64 15.09
CA TYR A 47 11.41 12.14 15.98
C TYR A 47 12.69 11.34 15.81
N ARG A 48 13.79 12.04 15.68
CA ARG A 48 15.13 11.47 15.63
C ARG A 48 15.71 11.40 17.05
N PHE A 49 15.83 10.21 17.59
CA PHE A 49 16.36 9.96 18.94
C PHE A 49 17.86 10.17 19.01
N ASN A 50 18.56 9.77 17.97
CA ASN A 50 20.00 9.94 17.79
C ASN A 50 20.35 9.96 16.29
N ASP A 51 21.64 10.02 15.96
CA ASP A 51 22.07 10.07 14.56
C ASP A 51 21.72 8.82 13.74
N HIS A 52 21.49 7.70 14.41
CA HIS A 52 21.19 6.42 13.78
C HIS A 52 19.71 6.07 13.76
N PHE A 53 18.92 6.48 14.76
CA PHE A 53 17.58 5.99 14.94
C PHE A 53 16.53 7.10 14.93
N SER A 54 15.52 6.94 14.10
CA SER A 54 14.29 7.74 14.09
C SER A 54 13.06 6.85 14.12
N ALA A 55 11.98 7.36 14.68
CA ALA A 55 10.68 6.73 14.67
C ALA A 55 9.56 7.76 14.61
N GLY A 56 8.41 7.35 14.12
CA GLY A 56 7.28 8.25 13.98
C GLY A 56 6.04 7.54 13.46
N ALA A 57 5.15 8.36 12.92
CA ALA A 57 3.89 7.89 12.36
C ALA A 57 3.59 8.56 11.02
N GLY A 58 2.71 7.97 10.25
CA GLY A 58 2.34 8.51 8.96
C GLY A 58 1.03 7.94 8.42
N LEU A 59 0.70 8.41 7.23
CA LEU A 59 -0.43 7.94 6.45
C LEU A 59 0.06 7.59 5.05
N SER A 60 -0.27 6.40 4.60
CA SER A 60 0.00 5.91 3.26
C SER A 60 -1.31 5.85 2.47
N TYR A 61 -1.27 6.25 1.21
CA TYR A 61 -2.27 5.92 0.21
C TYR A 61 -1.65 4.93 -0.76
N ILE A 62 -2.32 3.81 -0.98
CA ILE A 62 -1.88 2.80 -1.96
C ILE A 62 -3.03 2.46 -2.91
N ASN A 63 -2.71 2.35 -4.18
CA ASN A 63 -3.64 1.90 -5.20
C ASN A 63 -3.09 0.64 -5.85
N PHE A 64 -3.89 -0.41 -5.84
CA PHE A 64 -3.62 -1.68 -6.52
C PHE A 64 -4.26 -1.62 -7.89
N ASN A 65 -3.44 -1.68 -8.92
CA ASN A 65 -3.85 -1.55 -10.32
C ASN A 65 -3.71 -2.90 -11.02
N GLY A 66 -4.80 -3.35 -11.61
CA GLY A 66 -4.84 -4.56 -12.40
C GLY A 66 -6.02 -5.47 -12.03
N ARG A 67 -6.36 -6.33 -12.97
CA ARG A 67 -7.41 -7.33 -12.80
C ARG A 67 -6.97 -8.37 -11.77
N MET A 68 -7.83 -8.64 -10.82
CA MET A 68 -7.65 -9.71 -9.86
C MET A 68 -8.79 -10.71 -10.00
N ASP A 69 -8.45 -11.92 -10.43
CA ASP A 69 -9.41 -12.99 -10.55
C ASP A 69 -9.69 -13.61 -9.17
N LEU A 70 -10.98 -13.77 -8.88
CA LEU A 70 -11.50 -14.37 -7.65
C LEU A 70 -12.15 -15.71 -8.00
N PRO A 71 -11.98 -16.77 -7.19
CA PRO A 71 -12.68 -18.00 -7.44
C PRO A 71 -14.17 -17.82 -7.21
N SER A 72 -14.97 -18.16 -8.19
CA SER A 72 -16.43 -18.10 -8.13
C SER A 72 -17.03 -19.25 -7.30
N GLY A 73 -16.34 -20.37 -7.23
CA GLY A 73 -16.88 -21.62 -6.69
C GLY A 73 -17.84 -22.32 -7.64
N ILE A 74 -18.07 -21.77 -8.83
CA ILE A 74 -18.89 -22.32 -9.90
C ILE A 74 -17.99 -22.49 -11.12
N GLU A 75 -18.04 -23.64 -11.76
CA GLU A 75 -17.35 -23.95 -13.00
C GLU A 75 -17.74 -22.91 -14.02
N ASP A 76 -17.26 -22.49 -14.95
CA ASP A 76 -17.65 -21.54 -16.01
C ASP A 76 -18.01 -20.09 -15.58
N VAL A 77 -17.89 -19.73 -14.32
CA VAL A 77 -18.09 -18.35 -13.86
C VAL A 77 -16.75 -17.72 -13.46
N GLY A 78 -16.31 -16.75 -14.22
CA GLY A 78 -15.16 -15.90 -13.87
C GLY A 78 -15.61 -14.67 -13.11
N ILE A 79 -15.02 -14.43 -11.94
CA ILE A 79 -15.25 -13.24 -11.14
C ILE A 79 -13.94 -12.48 -11.02
N TRP A 80 -13.97 -11.17 -11.24
CA TRP A 80 -12.78 -10.33 -11.05
C TRP A 80 -13.13 -8.94 -10.52
N THR A 81 -12.14 -8.29 -9.96
CA THR A 81 -12.22 -6.89 -9.56
C THR A 81 -11.16 -6.08 -10.31
N ASP A 82 -11.48 -4.79 -10.48
CA ASP A 82 -10.55 -3.80 -11.01
C ASP A 82 -9.65 -3.22 -9.91
N ASN A 83 -9.25 -1.99 -10.10
CA ASN A 83 -8.42 -1.27 -9.17
C ASN A 83 -9.11 -1.07 -7.81
N TYR A 84 -8.36 -1.26 -6.75
CA TYR A 84 -8.80 -0.94 -5.41
C TYR A 84 -7.73 -0.18 -4.64
N SER A 85 -8.16 0.65 -3.70
CA SER A 85 -7.26 1.52 -2.96
C SER A 85 -7.44 1.38 -1.45
N ALA A 86 -6.40 1.74 -0.71
CA ALA A 86 -6.42 1.77 0.74
C ALA A 86 -5.74 3.01 1.31
N TYR A 87 -6.26 3.49 2.43
CA TYR A 87 -5.60 4.42 3.34
C TYR A 87 -5.00 3.61 4.48
N ARG A 88 -3.72 3.82 4.77
CA ARG A 88 -2.97 3.01 5.71
C ARG A 88 -2.24 3.91 6.73
N PRO A 89 -2.84 4.24 7.87
CA PRO A 89 -2.10 4.80 8.99
C PRO A 89 -1.05 3.80 9.48
N PHE A 90 0.15 4.29 9.78
CA PHE A 90 1.27 3.47 10.21
C PHE A 90 2.16 4.16 11.24
N VAL A 91 2.88 3.35 11.98
CA VAL A 91 4.06 3.75 12.74
C VAL A 91 5.30 3.20 12.04
N TYR A 92 6.42 3.89 12.16
CA TYR A 92 7.66 3.46 11.55
C TYR A 92 8.85 3.59 12.50
N GLY A 93 9.86 2.76 12.25
CA GLY A 93 11.20 2.89 12.80
C GLY A 93 12.21 2.83 11.65
N ARG A 94 13.23 3.65 11.70
CA ARG A 94 14.31 3.71 10.73
C ARG A 94 15.66 3.74 11.41
N TYR A 95 16.59 2.95 10.89
CA TYR A 95 17.97 2.92 11.33
C TYR A 95 18.91 3.30 10.19
N ASP A 96 19.71 4.36 10.37
CA ASP A 96 20.72 4.87 9.47
C ASP A 96 22.11 4.31 9.90
N PHE A 97 22.76 3.50 9.06
CA PHE A 97 24.00 2.79 9.42
C PHE A 97 25.22 3.70 9.49
N LEU A 98 25.33 4.68 8.61
CA LEU A 98 26.48 5.58 8.47
C LEU A 98 26.03 7.06 8.37
N PRO A 99 25.47 7.65 9.44
CA PRO A 99 24.76 8.93 9.38
C PRO A 99 25.65 10.10 8.97
N ASN A 100 26.97 10.02 9.24
CA ASN A 100 27.94 11.09 8.94
C ASN A 100 28.53 10.99 7.52
N ARG A 101 28.09 10.04 6.70
CA ARG A 101 28.54 9.89 5.31
C ARG A 101 27.63 10.64 4.35
N LYS A 102 28.17 11.04 3.21
CA LYS A 102 27.41 11.68 2.11
C LYS A 102 26.25 10.80 1.64
N TRP A 103 26.46 9.49 1.62
CA TRP A 103 25.46 8.46 1.37
C TRP A 103 25.30 7.61 2.61
N THR A 104 24.09 7.53 3.11
CA THR A 104 23.73 6.85 4.35
C THR A 104 22.85 5.65 4.02
N PRO A 105 23.36 4.42 4.10
CA PRO A 105 22.49 3.24 4.01
C PRO A 105 21.53 3.20 5.16
N PHE A 106 20.30 2.73 4.92
CA PHE A 106 19.30 2.61 5.95
C PHE A 106 18.45 1.34 5.80
N VAL A 107 17.87 0.93 6.91
CA VAL A 107 16.76 -0.01 7.00
C VAL A 107 15.59 0.67 7.71
N GLY A 108 14.38 0.45 7.20
CA GLY A 108 13.15 0.94 7.80
C GLY A 108 12.15 -0.20 7.96
N VAL A 109 11.31 -0.10 8.98
CA VAL A 109 10.17 -0.99 9.20
C VAL A 109 8.94 -0.13 9.45
N ARG A 110 7.82 -0.52 8.85
CA ARG A 110 6.51 0.11 9.08
C ARG A 110 5.51 -0.96 9.46
N LEU A 111 4.65 -0.61 10.39
CA LEU A 111 3.53 -1.43 10.82
C LEU A 111 2.29 -0.55 10.90
N GLY A 112 1.17 -1.04 10.41
CA GLY A 112 -0.04 -0.25 10.40
C GLY A 112 -1.28 -1.07 10.08
N TYR A 113 -2.38 -0.38 9.85
CA TYR A 113 -3.65 -0.97 9.48
C TYR A 113 -4.15 -0.39 8.16
N ALA A 114 -4.66 -1.24 7.28
CA ALA A 114 -5.17 -0.83 5.98
C ALA A 114 -6.69 -0.73 6.00
N PHE A 115 -7.21 0.42 5.60
CA PHE A 115 -8.63 0.68 5.37
C PHE A 115 -8.86 0.71 3.86
N PHE A 116 -9.46 -0.35 3.33
CA PHE A 116 -9.75 -0.45 1.92
C PHE A 116 -11.07 0.24 1.59
N ARG A 117 -11.12 0.83 0.40
CA ARG A 117 -12.35 1.27 -0.22
C ARG A 117 -12.99 0.08 -0.93
N ASN A 118 -14.31 -0.06 -0.83
CA ASN A 118 -15.05 -1.03 -1.61
C ASN A 118 -14.82 -0.77 -3.11
N THR A 119 -14.77 -1.84 -3.89
CA THR A 119 -14.56 -1.78 -5.34
C THR A 119 -15.67 -2.53 -6.06
N SER A 120 -15.81 -2.28 -7.36
CA SER A 120 -16.77 -2.96 -8.21
C SER A 120 -16.34 -4.39 -8.45
N LEU A 121 -17.31 -5.29 -8.44
CA LEU A 121 -17.14 -6.68 -8.82
C LEU A 121 -17.63 -6.87 -10.26
N HIS A 122 -16.81 -7.50 -11.07
CA HIS A 122 -17.15 -7.88 -12.43
C HIS A 122 -17.24 -9.40 -12.52
N TYR A 123 -18.10 -9.87 -13.39
CA TYR A 123 -18.25 -11.30 -13.65
C TYR A 123 -18.45 -11.58 -15.15
N THR A 124 -18.08 -12.75 -15.57
CA THR A 124 -18.40 -13.28 -16.90
C THR A 124 -18.79 -14.74 -16.77
N VAL A 125 -19.74 -15.14 -17.56
CA VAL A 125 -20.06 -16.55 -17.76
C VAL A 125 -19.24 -17.01 -18.94
N LEU A 126 -18.38 -17.99 -18.73
CA LEU A 126 -17.65 -18.64 -19.80
C LEU A 126 -18.64 -19.67 -20.38
N ALA A 127 -19.25 -19.33 -21.51
CA ALA A 127 -20.06 -20.30 -22.27
C ALA A 127 -19.11 -21.35 -22.85
N THR A 128 -18.89 -22.42 -22.11
CA THR A 128 -18.08 -23.58 -22.59
C THR A 128 -18.89 -24.59 -23.37
N GLY A 129 -20.12 -24.28 -23.71
CA GLY A 129 -21.03 -25.18 -24.46
C GLY A 129 -21.29 -24.74 -25.89
N THR A 130 -21.42 -25.71 -26.78
CA THR A 130 -22.11 -25.54 -28.05
C THR A 130 -23.50 -25.02 -27.79
N ALA A 131 -24.09 -24.27 -28.71
CA ALA A 131 -25.36 -23.53 -28.59
C ALA A 131 -26.61 -24.37 -28.12
N TYR A 132 -26.41 -25.56 -27.64
CA TYR A 132 -27.44 -26.51 -27.19
C TYR A 132 -27.33 -26.94 -25.71
N ASP A 133 -26.27 -26.55 -24.97
CA ASP A 133 -26.27 -26.83 -23.55
C ASP A 133 -27.06 -25.73 -22.80
N PRO A 134 -28.16 -26.09 -22.09
CA PRO A 134 -28.89 -25.13 -21.33
C PRO A 134 -27.92 -24.56 -20.26
N ILE A 135 -27.77 -23.24 -20.27
CA ILE A 135 -27.07 -22.52 -19.20
C ILE A 135 -27.66 -23.03 -17.88
N ASP A 136 -26.81 -23.56 -17.02
CA ASP A 136 -27.26 -24.02 -15.71
C ASP A 136 -27.97 -22.86 -15.01
N MET A 137 -29.27 -23.02 -14.80
CA MET A 137 -30.12 -21.99 -14.17
C MET A 137 -29.59 -21.59 -12.79
N SER A 138 -28.85 -22.48 -12.13
CA SER A 138 -28.21 -22.19 -10.85
C SER A 138 -27.11 -21.12 -10.98
N ALA A 139 -26.35 -21.13 -12.08
CA ALA A 139 -25.35 -20.12 -12.39
C ALA A 139 -26.01 -18.75 -12.66
N TYR A 140 -27.15 -18.74 -13.34
CA TYR A 140 -27.89 -17.52 -13.65
C TYR A 140 -28.53 -16.89 -12.39
N GLU A 141 -29.10 -17.70 -11.52
CA GLU A 141 -29.63 -17.25 -10.22
C GLU A 141 -28.51 -16.71 -9.32
N TYR A 142 -27.36 -17.38 -9.28
CA TYR A 142 -26.20 -16.92 -8.56
C TYR A 142 -25.73 -15.56 -9.04
N LEU A 143 -25.67 -15.33 -10.35
CA LEU A 143 -25.22 -14.05 -10.94
C LEU A 143 -26.23 -12.92 -10.70
N ARG A 144 -27.52 -13.22 -10.72
CA ARG A 144 -28.60 -12.26 -10.44
C ARG A 144 -28.53 -11.75 -9.01
N ASP A 145 -28.18 -12.63 -8.06
CA ASP A 145 -28.12 -12.31 -6.64
C ASP A 145 -26.74 -11.81 -6.18
N LEU A 146 -25.76 -11.77 -7.10
CA LEU A 146 -24.45 -11.17 -6.84
C LEU A 146 -24.58 -9.66 -6.61
N ASP A 147 -24.30 -9.23 -5.40
CA ASP A 147 -24.10 -7.82 -5.12
C ASP A 147 -22.88 -7.34 -5.95
N HIS A 148 -23.06 -6.31 -6.79
CA HIS A 148 -22.01 -5.76 -7.65
C HIS A 148 -20.87 -5.09 -6.86
N THR A 149 -20.92 -5.17 -5.55
CA THR A 149 -19.95 -4.56 -4.65
C THR A 149 -19.11 -5.63 -3.97
N LEU A 150 -17.79 -5.57 -4.18
CA LEU A 150 -16.83 -6.36 -3.43
C LEU A 150 -16.51 -5.70 -2.10
N GLY A 151 -16.86 -6.34 -1.00
CA GLY A 151 -16.41 -5.93 0.32
C GLY A 151 -14.92 -6.26 0.49
N VAL A 152 -14.08 -5.23 0.62
CA VAL A 152 -12.65 -5.39 0.88
C VAL A 152 -12.36 -4.99 2.31
N LYS A 153 -12.03 -5.95 3.16
CA LYS A 153 -11.64 -5.69 4.56
C LYS A 153 -10.13 -5.70 4.70
N GLY A 154 -9.63 -4.63 5.29
CA GLY A 154 -8.23 -4.50 5.62
C GLY A 154 -7.80 -5.30 6.83
N ASN A 155 -6.51 -5.29 7.05
CA ASN A 155 -5.87 -5.93 8.17
C ASN A 155 -4.57 -5.20 8.50
N VAL A 156 -3.88 -5.65 9.53
CA VAL A 156 -2.52 -5.19 9.85
C VAL A 156 -1.60 -5.48 8.66
N PHE A 157 -0.81 -4.50 8.27
CA PHE A 157 0.22 -4.65 7.25
C PHE A 157 1.61 -4.40 7.83
N GLY A 158 2.62 -4.92 7.13
CA GLY A 158 4.03 -4.67 7.44
C GLY A 158 4.80 -4.35 6.18
N THR A 159 5.72 -3.37 6.27
CA THR A 159 6.62 -3.01 5.17
C THR A 159 8.05 -2.97 5.69
N ILE A 160 8.98 -3.51 4.92
CA ILE A 160 10.42 -3.39 5.16
C ILE A 160 10.99 -2.53 4.03
N ASP A 161 11.73 -1.48 4.39
CA ASP A 161 12.41 -0.57 3.47
C ASP A 161 13.92 -0.76 3.60
N LEU A 162 14.61 -0.87 2.47
CA LEU A 162 16.07 -0.90 2.39
C LEU A 162 16.53 0.13 1.37
N GLY A 163 17.52 0.93 1.69
CA GLY A 163 17.97 1.93 0.74
C GLY A 163 19.17 2.75 1.17
N VAL A 164 19.38 3.82 0.42
CA VAL A 164 20.38 4.82 0.70
C VAL A 164 19.74 6.21 0.71
N SER A 165 20.19 7.06 1.61
CA SER A 165 19.81 8.47 1.63
C SER A 165 21.01 9.38 1.45
N ARG A 166 20.78 10.54 0.84
CA ARG A 166 21.77 11.58 0.63
C ARG A 166 21.29 12.86 1.27
N HIS A 167 22.15 13.47 2.08
CA HIS A 167 21.89 14.79 2.65
C HIS A 167 21.88 15.87 1.57
N ILE A 168 20.90 16.78 1.64
CA ILE A 168 20.72 17.91 0.74
C ILE A 168 20.78 19.20 1.55
N GLY A 169 21.65 20.09 1.10
CA GLY A 169 21.80 21.42 1.74
C GLY A 169 22.34 21.34 3.16
N THR A 170 22.33 22.48 3.83
CA THR A 170 22.85 22.66 5.19
C THR A 170 21.80 22.46 6.30
N LYS A 171 20.53 22.38 5.93
CA LYS A 171 19.38 22.35 6.87
C LYS A 171 18.85 20.95 7.21
N GLY A 172 19.59 19.88 6.86
CA GLY A 172 19.25 18.52 7.27
C GLY A 172 18.26 17.77 6.37
N GLY A 173 17.89 18.33 5.22
CA GLY A 173 17.06 17.61 4.23
C GLY A 173 17.78 16.39 3.66
N LYS A 174 17.02 15.32 3.34
CA LYS A 174 17.54 14.08 2.75
C LYS A 174 16.68 13.68 1.56
N ILE A 175 17.33 13.20 0.48
CA ILE A 175 16.67 12.39 -0.54
C ILE A 175 17.02 10.94 -0.27
N SER A 176 16.03 10.06 -0.34
CA SER A 176 16.18 8.61 -0.16
C SER A 176 15.79 7.87 -1.43
N PHE A 177 16.56 6.82 -1.73
CA PHE A 177 16.29 5.87 -2.78
C PHE A 177 16.37 4.48 -2.18
N GLY A 178 15.42 3.63 -2.49
CA GLY A 178 15.43 2.29 -1.91
C GLY A 178 14.49 1.34 -2.61
N VAL A 179 14.39 0.17 -2.03
CA VAL A 179 13.41 -0.84 -2.36
C VAL A 179 12.57 -1.12 -1.11
N PHE A 180 11.32 -1.46 -1.33
CA PHE A 180 10.44 -1.88 -0.24
C PHE A 180 9.90 -3.28 -0.51
N LEU A 181 9.59 -3.97 0.58
CA LEU A 181 8.87 -5.24 0.59
C LEU A 181 7.64 -5.04 1.50
N ASP A 182 6.45 -5.16 0.92
CA ASP A 182 5.18 -4.91 1.60
C ASP A 182 4.38 -6.21 1.73
N PHE A 183 3.86 -6.46 2.92
CA PHE A 183 3.01 -7.60 3.25
C PHE A 183 1.66 -7.08 3.69
N GLN A 184 0.64 -7.28 2.85
CA GLN A 184 -0.69 -6.80 3.08
C GLN A 184 -1.71 -7.94 3.09
N PRO A 185 -2.11 -8.45 4.27
CA PRO A 185 -3.24 -9.36 4.36
C PRO A 185 -4.54 -8.62 4.00
N VAL A 186 -5.34 -9.22 3.13
CA VAL A 186 -6.61 -8.69 2.64
C VAL A 186 -7.67 -9.78 2.73
N LYS A 187 -8.87 -9.37 3.11
CA LYS A 187 -10.03 -10.23 3.17
C LYS A 187 -11.07 -9.71 2.18
N PHE A 188 -11.42 -10.54 1.23
CA PHE A 188 -12.46 -10.27 0.25
C PHE A 188 -13.73 -10.98 0.66
N THR A 189 -14.85 -10.24 0.65
CA THR A 189 -16.16 -10.76 0.93
C THR A 189 -17.06 -10.45 -0.26
N TYR A 190 -17.55 -11.48 -0.92
CA TYR A 190 -18.48 -11.39 -2.03
C TYR A 190 -19.52 -12.50 -1.92
N TYR A 191 -20.78 -12.14 -2.04
CA TYR A 191 -21.90 -13.05 -1.84
C TYR A 191 -21.79 -13.76 -0.48
N LYS A 192 -21.84 -15.09 -0.41
CA LYS A 192 -21.65 -15.89 0.81
C LYS A 192 -20.20 -16.35 1.03
N ASN A 193 -19.28 -15.93 0.13
CA ASN A 193 -17.90 -16.38 0.14
C ASN A 193 -16.98 -15.37 0.81
N GLU A 194 -16.02 -15.88 1.55
CA GLU A 194 -14.97 -15.11 2.19
C GLU A 194 -13.61 -15.67 1.82
N GLN A 195 -12.72 -14.81 1.30
CA GLN A 195 -11.37 -15.19 0.95
C GLN A 195 -10.34 -14.32 1.65
N LYS A 196 -9.36 -14.96 2.27
CA LYS A 196 -8.19 -14.30 2.86
C LYS A 196 -7.00 -14.50 1.95
N ARG A 197 -6.25 -13.43 1.69
CA ARG A 197 -5.02 -13.45 0.89
C ARG A 197 -3.98 -12.54 1.50
N ILE A 198 -2.73 -12.82 1.20
CA ILE A 198 -1.61 -11.94 1.53
C ILE A 198 -1.08 -11.39 0.21
N ASN A 199 -1.23 -10.09 0.00
CA ASN A 199 -0.59 -9.40 -1.12
C ASN A 199 0.85 -9.09 -0.72
N THR A 200 1.80 -9.66 -1.43
CA THR A 200 3.22 -9.36 -1.26
C THR A 200 3.69 -8.57 -2.46
N THR A 201 4.23 -7.37 -2.23
CA THR A 201 4.77 -6.53 -3.29
C THR A 201 6.19 -6.09 -2.97
N ILE A 202 7.01 -5.98 -4.00
CA ILE A 202 8.38 -5.47 -3.94
C ILE A 202 8.56 -4.40 -5.01
N GLY A 203 9.31 -3.36 -4.72
CA GLY A 203 9.55 -2.34 -5.75
C GLY A 203 10.41 -1.18 -5.30
N PRO A 204 10.70 -0.26 -6.22
CA PRO A 204 11.45 0.95 -5.94
C PRO A 204 10.63 1.95 -5.12
N LYS A 205 11.37 2.76 -4.36
CA LYS A 205 10.85 3.84 -3.54
C LYS A 205 11.79 5.02 -3.59
N ILE A 206 11.23 6.20 -3.69
CA ILE A 206 11.92 7.48 -3.60
C ILE A 206 11.26 8.36 -2.55
N GLY A 207 12.05 9.08 -1.78
CA GLY A 207 11.50 9.96 -0.76
C GLY A 207 12.33 11.20 -0.51
N VAL A 208 11.68 12.18 0.12
CA VAL A 208 12.32 13.41 0.60
C VAL A 208 11.91 13.60 2.06
N THR A 209 12.90 13.90 2.91
CA THR A 209 12.71 14.16 4.34
C THR A 209 13.37 15.50 4.68
N PHE A 210 12.72 16.30 5.51
CA PHE A 210 13.13 17.62 5.97
C PHE A 210 13.30 17.65 7.48
#